data_a1d29015346b0f33bc14c22b52edd86b
#
_entry.id   a1d29015346b0f33bc14c22b52edd86b
#
_cell.length_a   1.000
_cell.length_b   1.000
_cell.length_c   1.000
_cell.angle_alpha   90.00
_cell.angle_beta   90.00
_cell.angle_gamma   90.00
#
_symmetry.space_group_name_H-M   'P 1'
#
loop_
_entity.id
_entity.type
_entity.pdbx_description
1 polymer ?
#
loop_
_entity_poly.entity_id
_entity_poly.type
_entity_poly.pdbx_seq_one_letter_code
_entity_poly.pdbx_strand_id
1 'polypeptide(L)'
;MEINKVNNLLELFYNQYLTQDKSSVFLQSLKEVEKKYSWEDVYLNVIKLSEEISKYIKKGDRCLLISENRPEWMISDLSIMLSGGITVPAYTTYTERDYEYIIDDCTPTVLIISDKTQYLKIKNIIPKKKFIKKIIFFDVIEEFDQEFHLSINQIFANKSFSLLNFSELKIQRKDVACIIYTSGTQGNP
;
A
#
# COMPACT_ATOMS: atom_id res chain seq x y z
N MET A 1 -7.54 -23.26 11.27
CA MET A 1 -6.71 -23.28 10.03
C MET A 1 -5.27 -23.59 10.42
N GLU A 2 -4.63 -24.55 9.76
CA GLU A 2 -3.21 -24.86 10.00
C GLU A 2 -2.32 -23.90 9.22
N ILE A 3 -1.69 -22.96 9.90
CA ILE A 3 -0.81 -21.93 9.31
C ILE A 3 0.32 -22.56 8.45
N ASN A 4 0.74 -23.77 8.80
CA ASN A 4 1.79 -24.49 8.03
C ASN A 4 1.37 -24.90 6.61
N LYS A 5 0.08 -24.85 6.29
CA LYS A 5 -0.49 -25.17 4.98
C LYS A 5 -0.70 -23.93 4.10
N VAL A 6 -0.40 -22.73 4.61
CA VAL A 6 -0.55 -21.47 3.89
C VAL A 6 0.77 -21.08 3.24
N ASN A 7 0.77 -20.77 1.95
CA ASN A 7 1.99 -20.48 1.20
C ASN A 7 2.48 -19.03 1.36
N ASN A 8 1.57 -18.07 1.62
CA ASN A 8 1.90 -16.66 1.77
C ASN A 8 0.79 -15.90 2.52
N LEU A 9 1.04 -14.63 2.87
CA LEU A 9 0.09 -13.78 3.61
C LEU A 9 -1.21 -13.50 2.84
N LEU A 10 -1.15 -13.42 1.52
CA LEU A 10 -2.34 -13.19 0.69
C LEU A 10 -3.27 -14.40 0.69
N GLU A 11 -2.72 -15.60 0.63
CA GLU A 11 -3.51 -16.83 0.78
C GLU A 11 -4.15 -16.92 2.16
N LEU A 12 -3.43 -16.49 3.20
CA LEU A 12 -3.98 -16.38 4.56
C LEU A 12 -5.18 -15.43 4.60
N PHE A 13 -5.03 -14.22 4.07
CA PHE A 13 -6.10 -13.23 3.99
C PHE A 13 -7.30 -13.77 3.19
N TYR A 14 -7.07 -14.36 2.03
CA TYR A 14 -8.13 -14.89 1.18
C TYR A 14 -8.88 -16.06 1.84
N ASN A 15 -8.17 -16.99 2.48
CA ASN A 15 -8.79 -18.08 3.21
C ASN A 15 -9.66 -17.57 4.37
N GLN A 16 -9.23 -16.51 5.08
CA GLN A 16 -10.07 -15.88 6.09
C GLN A 16 -11.30 -15.22 5.45
N TYR A 17 -11.11 -14.44 4.38
CA TYR A 17 -12.22 -13.84 3.65
C TYR A 17 -13.28 -14.88 3.25
N LEU A 18 -12.89 -16.08 2.77
CA LEU A 18 -13.85 -17.12 2.39
C LEU A 18 -14.72 -17.64 3.54
N THR A 19 -14.22 -17.59 4.77
CA THR A 19 -14.89 -18.12 5.96
C THR A 19 -15.72 -17.09 6.73
N GLN A 20 -15.56 -15.78 6.43
CA GLN A 20 -16.25 -14.71 7.14
C GLN A 20 -17.58 -14.34 6.50
N ASP A 21 -18.48 -13.75 7.29
CA ASP A 21 -19.61 -13.00 6.75
C ASP A 21 -19.10 -11.77 6.00
N LYS A 22 -19.36 -11.72 4.70
CA LYS A 22 -18.86 -10.67 3.80
C LYS A 22 -19.30 -9.29 4.21
N SER A 23 -20.47 -9.15 4.81
CA SER A 23 -21.05 -7.89 5.26
C SER A 23 -20.53 -7.42 6.63
N SER A 24 -19.90 -8.32 7.40
CA SER A 24 -19.38 -7.97 8.71
C SER A 24 -18.19 -7.00 8.63
N VAL A 25 -18.09 -6.08 9.59
CA VAL A 25 -17.01 -5.09 9.64
C VAL A 25 -15.68 -5.77 9.91
N PHE A 26 -14.72 -5.55 9.03
CA PHE A 26 -13.34 -6.03 9.21
C PHE A 26 -12.39 -4.91 9.67
N LEU A 27 -12.47 -3.74 9.06
CA LEU A 27 -11.63 -2.60 9.42
C LEU A 27 -12.52 -1.39 9.75
N GLN A 28 -12.11 -0.62 10.75
CA GLN A 28 -12.77 0.62 11.15
C GLN A 28 -11.75 1.70 11.45
N SER A 29 -12.02 2.93 11.00
CA SER A 29 -11.22 4.09 11.37
C SER A 29 -11.42 4.45 12.84
N LEU A 30 -10.31 4.77 13.53
CA LEU A 30 -10.37 5.29 14.91
C LEU A 30 -10.67 6.80 14.94
N LYS A 31 -10.30 7.52 13.86
CA LYS A 31 -10.55 8.97 13.76
C LYS A 31 -11.93 9.27 13.19
N GLU A 32 -12.34 8.52 12.18
CA GLU A 32 -13.62 8.65 11.49
C GLU A 32 -14.45 7.41 11.81
N VAL A 33 -15.13 7.38 12.96
CA VAL A 33 -15.85 6.20 13.47
C VAL A 33 -16.87 5.65 12.47
N GLU A 34 -17.46 6.53 11.65
CA GLU A 34 -18.40 6.15 10.59
C GLU A 34 -17.73 5.41 9.42
N LYS A 35 -16.41 5.57 9.23
CA LYS A 35 -15.68 4.94 8.13
C LYS A 35 -15.33 3.50 8.49
N LYS A 36 -16.15 2.60 7.99
CA LYS A 36 -16.04 1.14 8.18
C LYS A 36 -15.88 0.46 6.82
N TYR A 37 -15.12 -0.62 6.83
CA TYR A 37 -14.95 -1.49 5.69
C TYR A 37 -15.34 -2.92 6.09
N SER A 38 -16.28 -3.51 5.36
CA SER A 38 -16.64 -4.90 5.49
C SER A 38 -15.52 -5.81 4.93
N TRP A 39 -15.60 -7.10 5.15
CA TRP A 39 -14.71 -8.07 4.50
C TRP A 39 -14.76 -7.95 2.98
N GLU A 40 -15.97 -7.76 2.43
CA GLU A 40 -16.15 -7.55 0.99
C GLU A 40 -15.49 -6.28 0.50
N ASP A 41 -15.67 -5.16 1.22
CA ASP A 41 -15.05 -3.88 0.86
C ASP A 41 -13.52 -3.99 0.83
N VAL A 42 -12.93 -4.62 1.87
CA VAL A 42 -11.47 -4.79 1.92
C VAL A 42 -11.00 -5.68 0.79
N TYR A 43 -11.66 -6.82 0.54
CA TYR A 43 -11.31 -7.73 -0.53
C TYR A 43 -11.34 -7.06 -1.90
N LEU A 44 -12.43 -6.37 -2.22
CA LEU A 44 -12.59 -5.67 -3.50
C LEU A 44 -11.60 -4.51 -3.66
N ASN A 45 -11.38 -3.74 -2.60
CA ASN A 45 -10.46 -2.60 -2.63
C ASN A 45 -8.98 -3.06 -2.76
N VAL A 46 -8.62 -4.20 -2.17
CA VAL A 46 -7.30 -4.81 -2.36
C VAL A 46 -7.09 -5.18 -3.83
N ILE A 47 -8.08 -5.77 -4.48
CA ILE A 47 -7.99 -6.12 -5.91
C ILE A 47 -7.85 -4.86 -6.77
N LYS A 48 -8.75 -3.89 -6.61
CA LYS A 48 -8.75 -2.66 -7.40
C LYS A 48 -7.45 -1.89 -7.30
N LEU A 49 -6.93 -1.74 -6.07
CA LEU A 49 -5.68 -1.03 -5.84
C LEU A 49 -4.49 -1.82 -6.37
N SER A 50 -4.50 -3.15 -6.28
CA SER A 50 -3.42 -3.98 -6.84
C SER A 50 -3.37 -3.91 -8.36
N GLU A 51 -4.53 -3.89 -9.04
CA GLU A 51 -4.60 -3.68 -10.50
C GLU A 51 -4.00 -2.33 -10.89
N GLU A 52 -4.33 -1.27 -10.14
CA GLU A 52 -3.78 0.06 -10.42
C GLU A 52 -2.26 0.09 -10.23
N ILE A 53 -1.76 -0.43 -9.10
CA ILE A 53 -0.32 -0.49 -8.81
C ILE A 53 0.42 -1.30 -9.88
N SER A 54 -0.14 -2.42 -10.34
CA SER A 54 0.48 -3.30 -11.35
C SER A 54 0.79 -2.62 -12.68
N LYS A 55 0.15 -1.49 -12.99
CA LYS A 55 0.45 -0.70 -14.20
C LYS A 55 1.83 -0.05 -14.15
N TYR A 56 2.38 0.15 -12.95
CA TYR A 56 3.59 0.94 -12.72
C TYR A 56 4.78 0.11 -12.26
N ILE A 57 4.55 -1.06 -11.65
CA ILE A 57 5.60 -1.89 -11.03
C ILE A 57 5.79 -3.23 -11.74
N LYS A 58 6.94 -3.83 -11.48
CA LYS A 58 7.26 -5.23 -11.76
C LYS A 58 7.43 -5.99 -10.44
N LYS A 59 7.40 -7.32 -10.49
CA LYS A 59 7.65 -8.15 -9.29
C LYS A 59 8.99 -7.76 -8.65
N GLY A 60 8.94 -7.46 -7.35
CA GLY A 60 10.10 -7.04 -6.55
C GLY A 60 10.37 -5.54 -6.53
N ASP A 61 9.61 -4.72 -7.27
CA ASP A 61 9.69 -3.27 -7.13
C ASP A 61 9.15 -2.83 -5.77
N ARG A 62 9.72 -1.74 -5.23
CA ARG A 62 9.34 -1.22 -3.91
C ARG A 62 8.26 -0.17 -4.05
N CYS A 63 7.31 -0.21 -3.12
CA CYS A 63 6.29 0.80 -2.93
C CYS A 63 6.46 1.41 -1.54
N LEU A 64 6.74 2.71 -1.46
CA LEU A 64 6.88 3.43 -0.20
C LEU A 64 5.50 3.81 0.32
N LEU A 65 5.17 3.36 1.54
CA LEU A 65 3.88 3.60 2.20
C LEU A 65 4.09 4.52 3.41
N ILE A 66 3.67 5.78 3.26
CA ILE A 66 3.79 6.84 4.29
C ILE A 66 2.40 7.12 4.84
N SER A 67 2.08 6.54 5.98
CA SER A 67 0.77 6.71 6.61
C SER A 67 0.80 6.31 8.08
N GLU A 68 -0.03 6.96 8.86
CA GLU A 68 -0.46 6.48 10.17
C GLU A 68 -1.30 5.20 10.06
N ASN A 69 -1.56 4.54 11.21
CA ASN A 69 -2.44 3.38 11.27
C ASN A 69 -3.89 3.76 10.94
N ARG A 70 -4.35 3.31 9.77
CA ARG A 70 -5.72 3.51 9.28
C ARG A 70 -6.11 2.35 8.34
N PRO A 71 -7.39 2.11 8.06
CA PRO A 71 -7.84 1.00 7.22
C PRO A 71 -7.13 0.94 5.86
N GLU A 72 -6.94 2.07 5.21
CA GLU A 72 -6.30 2.17 3.90
C GLU A 72 -4.84 1.71 3.91
N TRP A 73 -4.16 1.80 5.06
CA TRP A 73 -2.81 1.29 5.23
C TRP A 73 -2.75 -0.23 4.99
N MET A 74 -3.63 -0.99 5.67
CA MET A 74 -3.68 -2.45 5.51
C MET A 74 -4.13 -2.86 4.12
N ILE A 75 -5.12 -2.15 3.54
CA ILE A 75 -5.56 -2.38 2.17
C ILE A 75 -4.39 -2.17 1.20
N SER A 76 -3.61 -1.10 1.38
CA SER A 76 -2.46 -0.80 0.54
C SER A 76 -1.35 -1.84 0.66
N ASP A 77 -1.02 -2.29 1.86
CA ASP A 77 -0.01 -3.32 2.09
C ASP A 77 -0.37 -4.64 1.38
N LEU A 78 -1.59 -5.10 1.56
CA LEU A 78 -2.10 -6.28 0.84
C LEU A 78 -2.11 -6.08 -0.68
N SER A 79 -2.46 -4.88 -1.16
CA SER A 79 -2.50 -4.57 -2.60
C SER A 79 -1.11 -4.53 -3.23
N ILE A 80 -0.12 -3.98 -2.53
CA ILE A 80 1.28 -3.98 -2.97
C ILE A 80 1.78 -5.41 -3.09
N MET A 81 1.56 -6.24 -2.07
CA MET A 81 1.94 -7.65 -2.11
C MET A 81 1.23 -8.39 -3.26
N LEU A 82 -0.07 -8.14 -3.46
CA LEU A 82 -0.86 -8.76 -4.51
C LEU A 82 -0.37 -8.39 -5.91
N SER A 83 0.11 -7.16 -6.11
CA SER A 83 0.73 -6.71 -7.36
C SER A 83 2.16 -7.23 -7.57
N GLY A 84 2.69 -8.01 -6.61
CA GLY A 84 4.06 -8.52 -6.62
C GLY A 84 5.13 -7.52 -6.16
N GLY A 85 4.71 -6.37 -5.62
CA GLY A 85 5.59 -5.37 -5.04
C GLY A 85 6.06 -5.71 -3.64
N ILE A 86 7.00 -4.92 -3.14
CA ILE A 86 7.53 -4.98 -1.78
C ILE A 86 7.11 -3.72 -1.04
N THR A 87 6.40 -3.86 0.07
CA THR A 87 6.00 -2.72 0.89
C THR A 87 7.20 -2.17 1.66
N VAL A 88 7.40 -0.85 1.58
CA VAL A 88 8.36 -0.12 2.42
C VAL A 88 7.57 0.83 3.30
N PRO A 89 7.16 0.40 4.51
CA PRO A 89 6.43 1.28 5.42
C PRO A 89 7.38 2.29 6.05
N ALA A 90 6.95 3.55 6.10
CA ALA A 90 7.72 4.64 6.70
C ALA A 90 6.90 5.37 7.76
N TYR A 91 7.54 5.73 8.88
CA TYR A 91 6.90 6.45 9.96
C TYR A 91 6.55 7.88 9.57
N THR A 92 5.35 8.32 9.93
CA THR A 92 4.88 9.71 9.68
C THR A 92 5.67 10.76 10.47
N THR A 93 6.46 10.35 11.45
CA THR A 93 7.33 11.23 12.25
C THR A 93 8.68 11.48 11.62
N TYR A 94 9.03 10.81 10.53
CA TYR A 94 10.29 11.02 9.83
C TYR A 94 10.40 12.44 9.27
N THR A 95 11.65 12.92 9.24
CA THR A 95 12.02 14.22 8.64
C THR A 95 12.20 14.10 7.12
N GLU A 96 12.32 15.24 6.43
CA GLU A 96 12.66 15.28 5.00
C GLU A 96 13.94 14.48 4.70
N ARG A 97 14.96 14.62 5.53
CA ARG A 97 16.24 13.92 5.38
C ARG A 97 16.10 12.40 5.51
N ASP A 98 15.29 11.93 6.47
CA ASP A 98 15.05 10.50 6.65
C ASP A 98 14.35 9.92 5.44
N TYR A 99 13.32 10.62 4.93
CA TYR A 99 12.62 10.21 3.71
C TYR A 99 13.53 10.23 2.48
N GLU A 100 14.40 11.24 2.34
CA GLU A 100 15.33 11.28 1.21
C GLU A 100 16.26 10.08 1.23
N TYR A 101 16.80 9.73 2.41
CA TYR A 101 17.63 8.55 2.58
C TYR A 101 16.87 7.26 2.17
N ILE A 102 15.68 7.05 2.71
CA ILE A 102 14.87 5.86 2.40
C ILE A 102 14.53 5.78 0.90
N ILE A 103 14.13 6.91 0.31
CA ILE A 103 13.80 6.99 -1.12
C ILE A 103 15.02 6.68 -1.99
N ASP A 104 16.20 7.15 -1.62
CA ASP A 104 17.42 6.89 -2.38
C ASP A 104 17.89 5.44 -2.25
N ASP A 105 17.77 4.87 -1.07
CA ASP A 105 18.20 3.49 -0.81
C ASP A 105 17.24 2.47 -1.44
N CYS A 106 15.93 2.57 -1.18
CA CYS A 106 14.97 1.59 -1.71
C CYS A 106 14.47 1.88 -3.13
N THR A 107 14.71 3.08 -3.67
CA THR A 107 14.29 3.50 -5.03
C THR A 107 12.84 3.09 -5.37
N PRO A 108 11.82 3.60 -4.65
CA PRO A 108 10.44 3.15 -4.80
C PRO A 108 9.83 3.62 -6.11
N THR A 109 9.13 2.74 -6.80
CA THR A 109 8.46 3.06 -8.06
C THR A 109 7.12 3.76 -7.85
N VAL A 110 6.42 3.40 -6.76
CA VAL A 110 5.14 4.00 -6.36
C VAL A 110 5.25 4.52 -4.93
N LEU A 111 4.69 5.69 -4.69
CA LEU A 111 4.48 6.24 -3.36
C LEU A 111 3.00 6.16 -3.00
N ILE A 112 2.68 5.77 -1.78
CA ILE A 112 1.32 5.80 -1.22
C ILE A 112 1.38 6.66 0.04
N ILE A 113 0.61 7.75 0.08
CA ILE A 113 0.74 8.81 1.07
C ILE A 113 -0.61 9.10 1.71
N SER A 114 -0.67 9.18 3.04
CA SER A 114 -1.93 9.40 3.74
C SER A 114 -2.55 10.77 3.44
N ASP A 115 -1.79 11.85 3.58
CA ASP A 115 -2.30 13.22 3.55
C ASP A 115 -1.30 14.25 3.00
N LYS A 116 -1.79 15.50 2.90
CA LYS A 116 -1.00 16.66 2.48
C LYS A 116 0.21 16.92 3.39
N THR A 117 0.09 16.67 4.69
CA THR A 117 1.17 16.92 5.66
C THR A 117 2.39 16.04 5.35
N GLN A 118 2.14 14.76 5.08
CA GLN A 118 3.22 13.83 4.73
C GLN A 118 3.78 14.14 3.34
N TYR A 119 2.93 14.50 2.38
CA TYR A 119 3.38 14.90 1.05
C TYR A 119 4.32 16.11 1.08
N LEU A 120 4.02 17.14 1.87
CA LEU A 120 4.84 18.34 1.97
C LEU A 120 6.27 18.06 2.45
N LYS A 121 6.48 17.01 3.23
CA LYS A 121 7.83 16.60 3.68
C LYS A 121 8.72 16.06 2.56
N ILE A 122 8.13 15.56 1.47
CA ILE A 122 8.86 14.91 0.38
C ILE A 122 8.67 15.61 -0.97
N LYS A 123 7.80 16.61 -1.05
CA LYS A 123 7.45 17.34 -2.26
C LYS A 123 8.69 17.83 -3.04
N ASN A 124 9.72 18.32 -2.33
CA ASN A 124 10.93 18.84 -2.95
C ASN A 124 11.93 17.75 -3.39
N ILE A 125 11.78 16.54 -2.85
CA ILE A 125 12.61 15.38 -3.16
C ILE A 125 12.15 14.71 -4.47
N ILE A 126 10.84 14.54 -4.62
CA ILE A 126 10.21 13.76 -5.69
C ILE A 126 10.65 14.18 -7.11
N PRO A 127 10.71 15.46 -7.50
CA PRO A 127 11.07 15.86 -8.86
C PRO A 127 12.47 15.41 -9.30
N LYS A 128 13.35 15.13 -8.36
CA LYS A 128 14.72 14.66 -8.60
C LYS A 128 14.81 13.14 -8.79
N LYS A 129 13.72 12.39 -8.50
CA LYS A 129 13.71 10.92 -8.43
C LYS A 129 12.91 10.33 -9.59
N LYS A 130 13.54 10.23 -10.77
CA LYS A 130 12.90 9.76 -12.02
C LYS A 130 12.38 8.32 -11.98
N PHE A 131 12.76 7.53 -10.98
CA PHE A 131 12.25 6.18 -10.79
C PHE A 131 10.85 6.14 -10.20
N ILE A 132 10.38 7.22 -9.54
CA ILE A 132 9.01 7.35 -9.04
C ILE A 132 8.10 7.60 -10.23
N LYS A 133 7.13 6.71 -10.44
CA LYS A 133 6.20 6.78 -11.57
C LYS A 133 4.81 7.28 -11.20
N LYS A 134 4.39 7.05 -9.93
CA LYS A 134 3.04 7.39 -9.49
C LYS A 134 3.00 7.64 -7.99
N ILE A 135 2.13 8.57 -7.58
CA ILE A 135 1.78 8.83 -6.19
C ILE A 135 0.29 8.59 -6.00
N ILE A 136 -0.07 7.81 -4.99
CA ILE A 136 -1.46 7.52 -4.61
C ILE A 136 -1.72 8.17 -3.25
N PHE A 137 -2.77 8.98 -3.16
CA PHE A 137 -3.15 9.67 -1.93
C PHE A 137 -4.39 9.04 -1.31
N PHE A 138 -4.40 8.92 0.03
CA PHE A 138 -5.60 8.52 0.76
C PHE A 138 -6.59 9.68 0.86
N ASP A 139 -6.10 10.85 1.26
CA ASP A 139 -6.93 12.03 1.39
C ASP A 139 -6.81 12.92 0.14
N VAL A 140 -7.81 13.76 -0.07
CA VAL A 140 -7.81 14.72 -1.19
C VAL A 140 -6.77 15.81 -0.91
N ILE A 141 -5.93 16.10 -1.90
CA ILE A 141 -4.98 17.22 -1.86
C ILE A 141 -5.33 18.24 -2.93
N GLU A 142 -5.15 19.53 -2.63
CA GLU A 142 -5.48 20.63 -3.55
C GLU A 142 -4.52 20.69 -4.76
N GLU A 143 -3.24 20.42 -4.52
CA GLU A 143 -2.18 20.40 -5.53
C GLU A 143 -2.13 19.03 -6.22
N PHE A 144 -3.13 18.73 -7.04
CA PHE A 144 -3.27 17.42 -7.66
C PHE A 144 -2.89 17.47 -9.14
N ASP A 145 -1.78 16.82 -9.49
CA ASP A 145 -1.38 16.58 -10.88
C ASP A 145 -1.98 15.24 -11.36
N GLN A 146 -2.99 15.29 -12.21
CA GLN A 146 -3.73 14.11 -12.68
C GLN A 146 -2.85 13.11 -13.44
N GLU A 147 -1.77 13.55 -14.06
CA GLU A 147 -0.86 12.66 -14.77
C GLU A 147 0.00 11.84 -13.80
N PHE A 148 0.40 12.45 -12.67
CA PHE A 148 1.33 11.86 -11.72
C PHE A 148 0.68 11.39 -10.42
N HIS A 149 -0.46 11.98 -10.04
CA HIS A 149 -1.19 11.69 -8.80
C HIS A 149 -2.47 10.89 -9.05
N LEU A 150 -2.84 10.04 -8.10
CA LEU A 150 -4.10 9.31 -8.05
C LEU A 150 -4.73 9.42 -6.66
N SER A 151 -6.05 9.47 -6.62
CA SER A 151 -6.80 9.35 -5.37
C SER A 151 -7.22 7.90 -5.14
N ILE A 152 -6.99 7.38 -3.94
CA ILE A 152 -7.44 6.04 -3.57
C ILE A 152 -8.97 5.91 -3.67
N ASN A 153 -9.71 6.98 -3.38
CA ASN A 153 -11.17 6.98 -3.48
C ASN A 153 -11.63 6.80 -4.93
N GLN A 154 -10.92 7.37 -5.92
CA GLN A 154 -11.21 7.15 -7.34
C GLN A 154 -10.96 5.70 -7.74
N ILE A 155 -9.88 5.09 -7.24
CA ILE A 155 -9.55 3.69 -7.47
C ILE A 155 -10.64 2.79 -6.85
N PHE A 156 -11.06 3.05 -5.62
CA PHE A 156 -12.07 2.26 -4.93
C PHE A 156 -13.47 2.39 -5.56
N ALA A 157 -13.79 3.55 -6.11
CA ALA A 157 -15.05 3.79 -6.83
C ALA A 157 -15.11 3.11 -8.21
N ASN A 158 -13.98 2.63 -8.73
CA ASN A 158 -13.94 1.95 -10.03
C ASN A 158 -14.76 0.66 -9.98
N LYS A 159 -15.71 0.53 -10.93
CA LYS A 159 -16.56 -0.66 -11.07
C LYS A 159 -16.01 -1.67 -12.09
N SER A 160 -15.05 -1.25 -12.92
CA SER A 160 -14.43 -2.10 -13.93
C SER A 160 -13.09 -2.60 -13.41
N PHE A 161 -13.07 -3.81 -12.89
CA PHE A 161 -11.87 -4.51 -12.42
C PHE A 161 -12.00 -6.00 -12.68
N SER A 162 -10.87 -6.68 -12.79
CA SER A 162 -10.84 -8.13 -13.01
C SER A 162 -10.78 -8.85 -11.66
N LEU A 163 -11.63 -9.83 -11.45
CA LEU A 163 -11.51 -10.71 -10.29
C LEU A 163 -10.22 -11.52 -10.42
N LEU A 164 -9.31 -11.33 -9.49
CA LEU A 164 -8.08 -12.10 -9.43
C LEU A 164 -8.35 -13.50 -8.86
N ASN A 165 -7.81 -14.50 -9.54
CA ASN A 165 -7.77 -15.84 -8.98
C ASN A 165 -6.54 -15.94 -8.04
N PHE A 166 -6.77 -15.89 -6.74
CA PHE A 166 -5.71 -15.98 -5.74
C PHE A 166 -4.90 -17.29 -5.82
N SER A 167 -5.47 -18.36 -6.39
CA SER A 167 -4.76 -19.62 -6.60
C SER A 167 -3.71 -19.56 -7.72
N GLU A 168 -3.78 -18.54 -8.58
CA GLU A 168 -2.83 -18.31 -9.67
C GLU A 168 -1.67 -17.38 -9.29
N LEU A 169 -1.64 -16.90 -8.04
CA LEU A 169 -0.59 -16.03 -7.56
C LEU A 169 0.76 -16.77 -7.52
N LYS A 170 1.72 -16.23 -8.28
CA LYS A 170 3.11 -16.72 -8.30
C LYS A 170 3.95 -16.19 -7.14
N ILE A 171 3.31 -15.91 -5.99
CA ILE A 171 3.95 -15.40 -4.78
C ILE A 171 4.27 -16.58 -3.88
N GLN A 172 5.54 -16.70 -3.51
CA GLN A 172 6.05 -17.80 -2.70
C GLN A 172 6.41 -17.32 -1.30
N ARG A 173 6.46 -18.25 -0.34
CA ARG A 173 6.83 -17.98 1.05
C ARG A 173 8.19 -17.28 1.23
N LYS A 174 9.11 -17.48 0.29
CA LYS A 174 10.45 -16.89 0.27
C LYS A 174 10.50 -15.50 -0.37
N ASP A 175 9.42 -15.06 -1.02
CA ASP A 175 9.39 -13.73 -1.63
C ASP A 175 9.35 -12.66 -0.51
N VAL A 176 10.06 -11.56 -0.71
CA VAL A 176 10.11 -10.46 0.26
C VAL A 176 8.76 -9.76 0.29
N ALA A 177 8.15 -9.67 1.47
CA ALA A 177 6.88 -8.97 1.67
C ALA A 177 7.09 -7.49 1.97
N CYS A 178 8.03 -7.17 2.86
CA CYS A 178 8.31 -5.78 3.25
C CYS A 178 9.79 -5.56 3.57
N ILE A 179 10.21 -4.27 3.51
CA ILE A 179 11.50 -3.77 3.98
C ILE A 179 11.21 -2.71 5.04
N ILE A 180 11.69 -2.91 6.25
CA ILE A 180 11.46 -2.01 7.38
C ILE A 180 12.76 -1.32 7.75
N TYR A 181 12.76 0.01 7.66
CA TYR A 181 13.87 0.84 8.13
C TYR A 181 13.73 1.07 9.63
N THR A 182 14.81 0.85 10.37
CA THR A 182 14.87 1.10 11.82
C THR A 182 16.03 2.01 12.11
N SER A 183 15.90 2.86 13.14
CA SER A 183 17.02 3.65 13.65
C SER A 183 18.11 2.70 14.15
N GLY A 184 19.15 2.49 13.33
CA GLY A 184 20.31 1.69 13.71
C GLY A 184 21.13 2.38 14.81
N THR A 185 22.03 1.63 15.45
CA THR A 185 22.97 2.14 16.47
C THR A 185 23.94 3.22 15.93
N GLN A 186 23.95 3.49 14.63
CA GLN A 186 24.81 4.49 13.97
C GLN A 186 24.06 5.71 13.41
N GLY A 187 22.77 5.91 13.73
CA GLY A 187 22.09 7.20 13.59
C GLY A 187 21.45 7.52 12.24
N ASN A 188 21.49 6.66 11.24
CA ASN A 188 20.64 6.75 10.04
C ASN A 188 19.57 5.64 10.11
N PRO A 189 18.31 5.90 9.65
CA PRO A 189 17.29 4.87 9.60
C PRO A 189 17.67 3.72 8.70
#